data_9f9763b2ddf5a850f4f431b41f5a5d9e
#
_entry.id   9f9763b2ddf5a850f4f431b41f5a5d9e
#
_cell.length_a   1.000
_cell.length_b   1.000
_cell.length_c   1.000
_cell.angle_alpha   90.00
_cell.angle_beta   90.00
_cell.angle_gamma   90.00
#
_symmetry.space_group_name_H-M   'P 1'
#
loop_
_entity.id
_entity.type
_entity.pdbx_description
1 polymer ?
#
loop_
_entity_poly.entity_id
_entity_poly.type
_entity_poly.pdbx_seq_one_letter_code
_entity_poly.pdbx_strand_id
1 'polypeptide(L)'
;NRLVTYQTDSNGQLVSSILVEECTDIAKELYLSAVIDRGTQRIVFIGSSEGGVNIEEVAEKTPEKIIYEPIDPLTGPMGFQARKISKVLGLDNEQSKQFSKMLSQLTKLFISYDLSLLEINPLVITQGGKLHCLDAKINIDSNAIYRQPEIQAMRDLSQEDPREAEAAKSDLSYVSLDGNIGCMVNGAGLAICLLYTSDAADEGLGVDLG
;
A
#
# COMPACT_ATOMS: atom_id res chain seq x y z
N ASN A 1 -8.51 -14.40 22.34
CA ASN A 1 -7.05 -14.22 22.45
C ASN A 1 -6.69 -12.89 21.77
N ARG A 2 -5.74 -12.15 22.36
CA ARG A 2 -5.17 -10.95 21.73
C ARG A 2 -3.87 -11.33 21.03
N LEU A 3 -3.70 -10.81 19.82
CA LEU A 3 -2.47 -10.97 19.04
C LEU A 3 -1.60 -9.73 19.25
N VAL A 4 -0.37 -9.94 19.69
CA VAL A 4 0.64 -8.89 19.82
C VAL A 4 1.72 -9.14 18.78
N THR A 5 1.92 -8.19 17.88
CA THR A 5 2.95 -8.19 16.83
C THR A 5 3.67 -6.85 16.82
N TYR A 6 4.69 -6.71 15.99
CA TYR A 6 5.37 -5.41 15.78
C TYR A 6 4.45 -4.35 15.13
N GLN A 7 3.31 -4.77 14.56
CA GLN A 7 2.32 -3.87 13.94
C GLN A 7 1.17 -3.50 14.89
N THR A 8 1.08 -4.13 16.05
CA THR A 8 0.06 -3.84 17.06
C THR A 8 0.70 -3.14 18.26
N ASP A 9 -0.09 -2.37 18.99
CA ASP A 9 0.38 -1.80 20.27
C ASP A 9 0.64 -2.89 21.33
N SER A 10 1.17 -2.50 22.49
CA SER A 10 1.46 -3.43 23.60
C SER A 10 0.21 -4.11 24.16
N ASN A 11 -1.00 -3.57 23.92
CA ASN A 11 -2.27 -4.15 24.34
C ASN A 11 -2.74 -5.26 23.40
N GLY A 12 -2.19 -5.30 22.19
CA GLY A 12 -2.53 -6.26 21.14
C GLY A 12 -3.94 -6.08 20.56
N GLN A 13 -4.17 -6.66 19.40
CA GLN A 13 -5.47 -6.67 18.72
C GLN A 13 -6.30 -7.90 19.10
N LEU A 14 -7.61 -7.71 19.28
CA LEU A 14 -8.54 -8.81 19.49
C LEU A 14 -8.79 -9.51 18.16
N VAL A 15 -8.43 -10.79 18.10
CA VAL A 15 -8.67 -11.63 16.92
C VAL A 15 -10.07 -12.24 17.02
N SER A 16 -10.97 -11.85 16.13
CA SER A 16 -12.33 -12.36 16.03
C SER A 16 -12.44 -13.57 15.10
N SER A 17 -11.67 -13.59 14.03
CA SER A 17 -11.64 -14.68 13.05
C SER A 17 -10.23 -14.88 12.51
N ILE A 18 -9.95 -16.08 12.02
CA ILE A 18 -8.70 -16.42 11.32
C ILE A 18 -9.03 -17.11 10.00
N LEU A 19 -8.25 -16.82 8.97
CA LEU A 19 -8.27 -17.57 7.72
C LEU A 19 -7.27 -18.71 7.83
N VAL A 20 -7.70 -19.91 7.45
CA VAL A 20 -6.82 -21.09 7.38
C VAL A 20 -6.80 -21.58 5.95
N GLU A 21 -5.62 -21.58 5.37
CA GLU A 21 -5.39 -21.98 3.98
C GLU A 21 -4.41 -23.17 3.92
N GLU A 22 -4.39 -23.84 2.77
CA GLU A 22 -3.35 -24.83 2.48
C GLU A 22 -1.98 -24.15 2.37
N CYS A 23 -0.95 -24.78 2.95
CA CYS A 23 0.41 -24.24 2.86
C CYS A 23 0.87 -24.13 1.41
N THR A 24 1.40 -22.98 1.03
CA THR A 24 2.01 -22.77 -0.27
C THR A 24 3.48 -23.16 -0.24
N ASP A 25 3.88 -24.06 -1.13
CA ASP A 25 5.29 -24.44 -1.31
C ASP A 25 6.05 -23.35 -2.05
N ILE A 26 6.69 -22.45 -1.30
CA ILE A 26 7.39 -21.26 -1.82
C ILE A 26 8.77 -21.65 -2.35
N ALA A 27 9.06 -21.29 -3.60
CA ALA A 27 10.39 -21.38 -4.18
C ALA A 27 11.12 -20.03 -4.13
N LYS A 28 10.40 -18.92 -4.33
CA LYS A 28 10.96 -17.57 -4.31
C LYS A 28 9.90 -16.56 -3.91
N GLU A 29 10.30 -15.55 -3.13
CA GLU A 29 9.47 -14.40 -2.79
C GLU A 29 9.87 -13.18 -3.61
N LEU A 30 8.86 -12.43 -4.04
CA LEU A 30 8.98 -11.23 -4.86
C LEU A 30 8.11 -10.14 -4.25
N TYR A 31 8.41 -8.90 -4.61
CA TYR A 31 7.57 -7.75 -4.27
C TYR A 31 6.89 -7.20 -5.51
N LEU A 32 5.62 -6.86 -5.40
CA LEU A 32 4.87 -6.13 -6.42
C LEU A 32 3.88 -5.17 -5.77
N SER A 33 3.93 -3.91 -6.16
CA SER A 33 2.92 -2.94 -5.76
C SER A 33 2.50 -2.04 -6.91
N ALA A 34 1.40 -1.33 -6.73
CA ALA A 34 0.92 -0.30 -7.64
C ALA A 34 0.42 0.90 -6.84
N VAL A 35 0.81 2.09 -7.27
CA VAL A 35 0.43 3.38 -6.68
C VAL A 35 0.07 4.39 -7.76
N ILE A 36 -0.61 5.46 -7.38
CA ILE A 36 -0.85 6.59 -8.27
C ILE A 36 0.32 7.56 -8.18
N ASP A 37 1.03 7.75 -9.29
CA ASP A 37 1.97 8.86 -9.44
C ASP A 37 1.21 10.09 -9.93
N ARG A 38 1.08 11.08 -9.05
CA ARG A 38 0.37 12.34 -9.35
C ARG A 38 1.14 13.20 -10.33
N GLY A 39 2.47 13.11 -10.37
CA GLY A 39 3.32 13.89 -11.27
C GLY A 39 3.11 13.51 -12.73
N THR A 40 3.09 12.20 -13.02
CA THR A 40 2.87 11.68 -14.37
C THR A 40 1.42 11.33 -14.68
N GLN A 41 0.53 11.38 -13.69
CA GLN A 41 -0.88 10.96 -13.78
C GLN A 41 -1.01 9.51 -14.31
N ARG A 42 -0.19 8.61 -13.79
CA ARG A 42 -0.12 7.19 -14.19
C ARG A 42 -0.24 6.28 -12.97
N ILE A 43 -0.66 5.07 -13.22
CA ILE A 43 -0.51 3.97 -12.26
C ILE A 43 0.92 3.48 -12.41
N VAL A 44 1.72 3.55 -11.35
CA VAL A 44 3.10 3.04 -11.38
C VAL A 44 3.15 1.71 -10.66
N PHE A 45 3.52 0.66 -11.40
CA PHE A 45 3.87 -0.61 -10.81
C PHE A 45 5.32 -0.60 -10.34
N ILE A 46 5.53 -1.04 -9.11
CA ILE A 46 6.83 -1.16 -8.47
C ILE A 46 7.07 -2.65 -8.24
N GLY A 47 8.15 -3.17 -8.78
CA GLY A 47 8.51 -4.58 -8.65
C GLY A 47 9.92 -4.76 -8.13
N SER A 48 10.13 -5.79 -7.30
CA SER A 48 11.47 -6.18 -6.84
C SER A 48 11.61 -7.69 -6.77
N SER A 49 12.82 -8.17 -7.06
CA SER A 49 13.20 -9.57 -6.88
C SER A 49 13.40 -9.95 -5.41
N GLU A 50 13.38 -8.99 -4.51
CA GLU A 50 13.42 -9.14 -3.05
C GLU A 50 12.00 -8.98 -2.50
N GLY A 51 11.40 -10.07 -2.05
CA GLY A 51 10.06 -10.09 -1.43
C GLY A 51 10.13 -10.46 0.04
N GLY A 52 9.01 -10.31 0.75
CA GLY A 52 8.91 -10.64 2.18
C GLY A 52 9.72 -9.71 3.10
N VAL A 53 10.23 -8.60 2.57
CA VAL A 53 11.05 -7.61 3.26
C VAL A 53 10.49 -6.20 3.07
N ASN A 54 10.99 -5.26 3.88
CA ASN A 54 10.64 -3.85 3.74
C ASN A 54 11.25 -3.27 2.46
N ILE A 55 10.40 -2.79 1.55
CA ILE A 55 10.83 -2.28 0.24
C ILE A 55 11.65 -0.99 0.35
N GLU A 56 11.43 -0.19 1.39
CA GLU A 56 12.19 1.03 1.65
C GLU A 56 13.67 0.70 1.91
N GLU A 57 13.94 -0.37 2.66
CA GLU A 57 15.32 -0.82 2.88
C GLU A 57 15.98 -1.33 1.58
N VAL A 58 15.21 -1.98 0.72
CA VAL A 58 15.70 -2.43 -0.59
C VAL A 58 16.01 -1.21 -1.48
N ALA A 59 15.17 -0.18 -1.43
CA ALA A 59 15.38 1.06 -2.18
C ALA A 59 16.64 1.82 -1.75
N GLU A 60 16.97 1.79 -0.46
CA GLU A 60 18.19 2.42 0.06
C GLU A 60 19.46 1.61 -0.27
N LYS A 61 19.39 0.28 -0.09
CA LYS A 61 20.58 -0.58 -0.16
C LYS A 61 20.88 -1.09 -1.57
N THR A 62 19.85 -1.39 -2.35
CA THR A 62 19.96 -2.04 -3.67
C THR A 62 18.92 -1.51 -4.66
N PRO A 63 18.92 -0.19 -4.99
CA PRO A 63 17.91 0.42 -5.85
C PRO A 63 17.83 -0.20 -7.25
N GLU A 64 18.92 -0.81 -7.73
CA GLU A 64 18.95 -1.50 -9.02
C GLU A 64 18.07 -2.76 -9.07
N LYS A 65 17.64 -3.28 -7.93
CA LYS A 65 16.72 -4.42 -7.84
C LYS A 65 15.25 -4.01 -7.92
N ILE A 66 14.98 -2.71 -7.95
CA ILE A 66 13.62 -2.17 -8.03
C ILE A 66 13.37 -1.61 -9.42
N ILE A 67 12.20 -1.92 -9.95
CA ILE A 67 11.69 -1.32 -11.18
C ILE A 67 10.44 -0.49 -10.90
N TYR A 68 10.37 0.67 -11.51
CA TYR A 68 9.20 1.54 -11.57
C TYR A 68 8.69 1.55 -13.01
N GLU A 69 7.49 1.05 -13.24
CA GLU A 69 6.92 0.98 -14.58
C GLU A 69 5.57 1.69 -14.63
N PRO A 70 5.48 2.86 -15.28
CA PRO A 70 4.23 3.61 -15.41
C PRO A 70 3.31 2.95 -16.44
N ILE A 71 2.05 2.75 -16.04
CA ILE A 71 0.98 2.22 -16.89
C ILE A 71 -0.02 3.34 -17.17
N ASP A 72 -0.36 3.53 -18.44
CA ASP A 72 -1.42 4.45 -18.82
C ASP A 72 -2.79 3.82 -18.47
N PRO A 73 -3.62 4.48 -17.66
CA PRO A 73 -4.91 3.92 -17.23
C PRO A 73 -5.91 3.76 -18.37
N LEU A 74 -5.75 4.49 -19.47
CA LEU A 74 -6.65 4.42 -20.63
C LEU A 74 -6.34 3.23 -21.53
N THR A 75 -5.05 2.96 -21.77
CA THR A 75 -4.62 1.87 -22.67
C THR A 75 -4.36 0.56 -21.92
N GLY A 76 -4.14 0.64 -20.60
CA GLY A 76 -3.72 -0.48 -19.79
C GLY A 76 -2.26 -0.89 -20.05
N PRO A 77 -1.82 -1.99 -19.42
CA PRO A 77 -0.43 -2.45 -19.55
C PRO A 77 -0.15 -3.05 -20.91
N MET A 78 0.96 -2.66 -21.51
CA MET A 78 1.45 -3.19 -22.76
C MET A 78 2.38 -4.40 -22.54
N GLY A 79 2.44 -5.31 -23.51
CA GLY A 79 3.25 -6.51 -23.38
C GLY A 79 4.74 -6.29 -23.14
N PHE A 80 5.30 -5.17 -23.61
CA PHE A 80 6.70 -4.81 -23.35
C PHE A 80 6.94 -4.41 -21.89
N GLN A 81 5.96 -3.77 -21.24
CA GLN A 81 6.02 -3.37 -19.83
C GLN A 81 6.01 -4.62 -18.93
N ALA A 82 5.12 -5.56 -19.20
CA ALA A 82 5.09 -6.84 -18.50
C ALA A 82 6.44 -7.58 -18.62
N ARG A 83 7.05 -7.62 -19.82
CA ARG A 83 8.36 -8.23 -20.02
C ARG A 83 9.49 -7.52 -19.28
N LYS A 84 9.43 -6.19 -19.23
CA LYS A 84 10.41 -5.36 -18.52
C LYS A 84 10.39 -5.63 -17.03
N ILE A 85 9.19 -5.65 -16.40
CA ILE A 85 9.04 -6.03 -15.00
C ILE A 85 9.48 -7.48 -14.78
N SER A 86 9.00 -8.43 -15.60
CA SER A 86 9.35 -9.85 -15.51
C SER A 86 10.86 -10.10 -15.50
N LYS A 87 11.61 -9.33 -16.30
CA LYS A 87 13.08 -9.44 -16.37
C LYS A 87 13.74 -9.06 -15.04
N VAL A 88 13.27 -7.98 -14.39
CA VAL A 88 13.82 -7.54 -13.09
C VAL A 88 13.42 -8.52 -11.99
N LEU A 89 12.20 -9.05 -12.02
CA LEU A 89 11.74 -10.08 -11.08
C LEU A 89 12.47 -11.43 -11.26
N GLY A 90 13.17 -11.61 -12.39
CA GLY A 90 13.87 -12.86 -12.73
C GLY A 90 12.93 -14.00 -13.11
N LEU A 91 11.79 -13.68 -13.74
CA LEU A 91 10.79 -14.64 -14.18
C LEU A 91 11.23 -15.35 -15.47
N ASP A 92 10.96 -16.64 -15.55
CA ASP A 92 11.13 -17.40 -16.79
C ASP A 92 10.02 -17.08 -17.83
N ASN A 93 10.07 -17.74 -18.98
CA ASN A 93 9.14 -17.48 -20.08
C ASN A 93 7.68 -17.79 -19.73
N GLU A 94 7.43 -18.89 -18.99
CA GLU A 94 6.06 -19.28 -18.62
C GLU A 94 5.53 -18.39 -17.48
N GLN A 95 6.37 -18.08 -16.51
CA GLN A 95 6.06 -17.13 -15.44
C GLN A 95 5.80 -15.72 -16.01
N SER A 96 6.57 -15.28 -17.01
CA SER A 96 6.35 -13.99 -17.69
C SER A 96 5.01 -13.91 -18.40
N LYS A 97 4.52 -15.01 -18.98
CA LYS A 97 3.16 -15.07 -19.56
C LYS A 97 2.09 -14.98 -18.47
N GLN A 98 2.26 -15.70 -17.36
CA GLN A 98 1.37 -15.62 -16.19
C GLN A 98 1.35 -14.18 -15.64
N PHE A 99 2.54 -13.59 -15.48
CA PHE A 99 2.70 -12.21 -14.98
C PHE A 99 2.01 -11.19 -15.89
N SER A 100 2.13 -11.32 -17.21
CA SER A 100 1.46 -10.41 -18.16
C SER A 100 -0.06 -10.42 -18.00
N LYS A 101 -0.65 -11.60 -17.78
CA LYS A 101 -2.08 -11.73 -17.48
C LYS A 101 -2.42 -11.13 -16.12
N MET A 102 -1.63 -11.43 -15.10
CA MET A 102 -1.78 -10.89 -13.75
C MET A 102 -1.70 -9.37 -13.75
N LEU A 103 -0.70 -8.76 -14.39
CA LEU A 103 -0.54 -7.31 -14.49
C LEU A 103 -1.79 -6.64 -15.10
N SER A 104 -2.34 -7.25 -16.15
CA SER A 104 -3.58 -6.75 -16.76
C SER A 104 -4.78 -6.84 -15.81
N GLN A 105 -4.90 -7.93 -15.04
CA GLN A 105 -5.98 -8.12 -14.07
C GLN A 105 -5.84 -7.16 -12.88
N LEU A 106 -4.62 -6.98 -12.36
CA LEU A 106 -4.34 -6.04 -11.27
C LEU A 106 -4.57 -4.58 -11.68
N THR A 107 -4.22 -4.22 -12.92
CA THR A 107 -4.52 -2.88 -13.45
C THR A 107 -6.03 -2.65 -13.54
N LYS A 108 -6.80 -3.64 -14.02
CA LYS A 108 -8.26 -3.55 -14.03
C LYS A 108 -8.84 -3.42 -12.63
N LEU A 109 -8.36 -4.24 -11.69
CA LEU A 109 -8.77 -4.18 -10.28
C LEU A 109 -8.51 -2.78 -9.73
N PHE A 110 -7.29 -2.25 -9.93
CA PHE A 110 -6.87 -0.94 -9.45
C PHE A 110 -7.81 0.19 -9.92
N ILE A 111 -8.15 0.17 -11.22
CA ILE A 111 -9.04 1.18 -11.82
C ILE A 111 -10.50 0.97 -11.39
N SER A 112 -11.01 -0.27 -11.42
CA SER A 112 -12.44 -0.55 -11.19
C SER A 112 -12.88 -0.30 -9.76
N TYR A 113 -11.97 -0.45 -8.80
CA TYR A 113 -12.27 -0.26 -7.38
C TYR A 113 -11.64 1.01 -6.79
N ASP A 114 -11.15 1.92 -7.65
CA ASP A 114 -10.59 3.20 -7.22
C ASP A 114 -9.48 3.03 -6.17
N LEU A 115 -8.53 2.14 -6.44
CA LEU A 115 -7.45 1.89 -5.51
C LEU A 115 -6.46 3.06 -5.48
N SER A 116 -5.96 3.38 -4.32
CA SER A 116 -4.83 4.30 -4.11
C SER A 116 -3.51 3.55 -3.88
N LEU A 117 -3.59 2.32 -3.39
CA LEU A 117 -2.47 1.40 -3.20
C LEU A 117 -2.94 -0.04 -3.45
N LEU A 118 -2.13 -0.79 -4.15
CA LEU A 118 -2.17 -2.25 -4.22
C LEU A 118 -0.77 -2.75 -3.93
N GLU A 119 -0.59 -3.55 -2.89
CA GLU A 119 0.70 -4.14 -2.54
C GLU A 119 0.53 -5.64 -2.35
N ILE A 120 1.39 -6.41 -3.01
CA ILE A 120 1.47 -7.87 -2.91
C ILE A 120 2.86 -8.18 -2.36
N ASN A 121 2.93 -8.52 -1.08
CA ASN A 121 4.18 -8.74 -0.38
C ASN A 121 4.04 -9.88 0.66
N PRO A 122 4.44 -11.10 0.27
CA PRO A 122 5.12 -11.45 -0.98
C PRO A 122 4.18 -11.87 -2.14
N LEU A 123 4.61 -11.57 -3.37
CA LEU A 123 4.22 -12.30 -4.55
C LEU A 123 5.19 -13.51 -4.65
N VAL A 124 4.68 -14.71 -4.69
CA VAL A 124 5.55 -15.89 -4.64
C VAL A 124 5.57 -16.68 -5.95
N ILE A 125 6.72 -17.29 -6.22
CA ILE A 125 6.85 -18.37 -7.18
C ILE A 125 6.78 -19.66 -6.39
N THR A 126 5.82 -20.52 -6.70
CA THR A 126 5.70 -21.83 -6.07
C THR A 126 6.74 -22.83 -6.61
N GLN A 127 7.01 -23.93 -5.91
CA GLN A 127 7.87 -25.02 -6.41
C GLN A 127 7.39 -25.58 -7.76
N GLY A 128 6.09 -25.49 -8.04
CA GLY A 128 5.50 -25.85 -9.34
C GLY A 128 5.62 -24.77 -10.41
N GLY A 129 6.34 -23.65 -10.17
CA GLY A 129 6.59 -22.58 -11.15
C GLY A 129 5.38 -21.65 -11.38
N LYS A 130 4.38 -21.68 -10.52
CA LYS A 130 3.22 -20.78 -10.62
C LYS A 130 3.45 -19.51 -9.81
N LEU A 131 2.95 -18.38 -10.33
CA LEU A 131 2.84 -17.14 -9.57
C LEU A 131 1.60 -17.19 -8.67
N HIS A 132 1.79 -16.82 -7.40
CA HIS A 132 0.70 -16.77 -6.43
C HIS A 132 0.84 -15.52 -5.54
N CYS A 133 -0.28 -14.78 -5.36
CA CYS A 133 -0.34 -13.67 -4.42
C CYS A 133 -0.59 -14.26 -3.02
N LEU A 134 0.43 -14.27 -2.18
CA LEU A 134 0.32 -14.89 -0.85
C LEU A 134 -0.37 -13.94 0.12
N ASP A 135 -0.02 -12.66 0.07
CA ASP A 135 -0.66 -11.60 0.84
C ASP A 135 -0.87 -10.36 -0.03
N ALA A 136 -1.92 -9.62 0.26
CA ALA A 136 -2.26 -8.39 -0.45
C ALA A 136 -2.80 -7.33 0.50
N LYS A 137 -2.21 -6.13 0.41
CA LYS A 137 -2.70 -4.92 1.06
C LYS A 137 -3.31 -4.00 0.01
N ILE A 138 -4.54 -3.60 0.22
CA ILE A 138 -5.29 -2.77 -0.74
C ILE A 138 -5.86 -1.56 0.01
N ASN A 139 -5.55 -0.37 -0.49
CA ASN A 139 -6.19 0.87 -0.03
C ASN A 139 -7.07 1.42 -1.15
N ILE A 140 -8.28 1.80 -0.80
CA ILE A 140 -9.24 2.42 -1.70
C ILE A 140 -9.22 3.92 -1.47
N ASP A 141 -9.36 4.70 -2.53
CA ASP A 141 -9.47 6.15 -2.40
C ASP A 141 -10.75 6.49 -1.61
N SER A 142 -10.58 7.09 -0.43
CA SER A 142 -11.69 7.49 0.43
C SER A 142 -12.66 8.46 -0.26
N ASN A 143 -12.17 9.28 -1.20
CA ASN A 143 -13.00 10.18 -1.99
C ASN A 143 -13.88 9.47 -3.02
N ALA A 144 -13.57 8.21 -3.34
CA ALA A 144 -14.30 7.41 -4.30
C ALA A 144 -15.24 6.38 -3.64
N ILE A 145 -15.19 6.21 -2.33
CA ILE A 145 -15.92 5.17 -1.61
C ILE A 145 -17.45 5.25 -1.82
N TYR A 146 -17.98 6.45 -2.05
CA TYR A 146 -19.41 6.66 -2.32
C TYR A 146 -19.93 5.92 -3.54
N ARG A 147 -19.07 5.60 -4.51
CA ARG A 147 -19.39 4.83 -5.72
C ARG A 147 -19.00 3.35 -5.64
N GLN A 148 -18.49 2.93 -4.47
CA GLN A 148 -18.07 1.55 -4.17
C GLN A 148 -18.90 0.96 -3.00
N PRO A 149 -20.23 0.81 -3.14
CA PRO A 149 -21.11 0.42 -2.03
C PRO A 149 -20.80 -0.98 -1.48
N GLU A 150 -20.35 -1.90 -2.32
CA GLU A 150 -19.96 -3.25 -1.90
C GLU A 150 -18.73 -3.20 -0.99
N ILE A 151 -17.76 -2.36 -1.33
CA ILE A 151 -16.55 -2.16 -0.51
C ILE A 151 -16.91 -1.45 0.79
N GLN A 152 -17.75 -0.43 0.73
CA GLN A 152 -18.22 0.27 1.93
C GLN A 152 -18.93 -0.68 2.91
N ALA A 153 -19.66 -1.66 2.40
CA ALA A 153 -20.34 -2.68 3.23
C ALA A 153 -19.37 -3.66 3.91
N MET A 154 -18.12 -3.78 3.43
CA MET A 154 -17.08 -4.62 4.05
C MET A 154 -16.39 -3.94 5.22
N ARG A 155 -16.69 -2.67 5.51
CA ARG A 155 -16.09 -1.91 6.60
C ARG A 155 -16.40 -2.56 7.95
N ASP A 156 -15.35 -2.88 8.71
CA ASP A 156 -15.47 -3.45 10.05
C ASP A 156 -15.13 -2.40 11.12
N LEU A 157 -16.16 -1.73 11.63
CA LEU A 157 -16.02 -0.72 12.67
C LEU A 157 -15.40 -1.24 13.98
N SER A 158 -15.40 -2.55 14.21
CA SER A 158 -14.80 -3.14 15.41
C SER A 158 -13.27 -3.14 15.38
N GLN A 159 -12.67 -2.95 14.20
CA GLN A 159 -11.24 -2.88 13.99
C GLN A 159 -10.70 -1.44 13.88
N GLU A 160 -11.58 -0.46 13.87
CA GLU A 160 -11.22 0.96 13.80
C GLU A 160 -10.98 1.58 15.18
N ASP A 161 -10.21 2.67 15.25
CA ASP A 161 -10.14 3.47 16.48
C ASP A 161 -11.54 4.03 16.77
N PRO A 162 -12.09 3.82 17.98
CA PRO A 162 -13.42 4.30 18.33
C PRO A 162 -13.60 5.81 18.14
N ARG A 163 -12.53 6.59 18.29
CA ARG A 163 -12.55 8.06 18.09
C ARG A 163 -12.64 8.42 16.61
N GLU A 164 -11.93 7.68 15.74
CA GLU A 164 -12.02 7.85 14.30
C GLU A 164 -13.40 7.45 13.79
N ALA A 165 -13.94 6.32 14.28
CA ALA A 165 -15.28 5.87 13.95
C ALA A 165 -16.37 6.85 14.41
N GLU A 166 -16.20 7.50 15.57
CA GLU A 166 -17.13 8.52 16.05
C GLU A 166 -17.05 9.81 15.25
N ALA A 167 -15.84 10.28 14.93
CA ALA A 167 -15.61 11.46 14.10
C ALA A 167 -16.21 11.30 12.69
N ALA A 168 -16.06 10.11 12.11
CA ALA A 168 -16.60 9.78 10.80
C ALA A 168 -18.14 9.90 10.72
N LYS A 169 -18.87 9.70 11.81
CA LYS A 169 -20.34 9.93 11.86
C LYS A 169 -20.74 11.38 11.61
N SER A 170 -19.81 12.30 11.84
CA SER A 170 -20.00 13.75 11.66
C SER A 170 -19.25 14.28 10.45
N ASP A 171 -18.86 13.42 9.51
CA ASP A 171 -18.04 13.73 8.33
C ASP A 171 -16.72 14.43 8.70
N LEU A 172 -16.17 14.14 9.87
CA LEU A 172 -14.88 14.64 10.32
C LEU A 172 -13.79 13.61 10.07
N SER A 173 -12.64 14.06 9.55
CA SER A 173 -11.42 13.27 9.49
C SER A 173 -10.66 13.44 10.80
N TYR A 174 -10.46 12.34 11.52
CA TYR A 174 -9.69 12.31 12.76
C TYR A 174 -8.54 11.33 12.62
N VAL A 175 -7.36 11.73 13.04
CA VAL A 175 -6.17 10.86 13.09
C VAL A 175 -5.60 10.94 14.51
N SER A 176 -5.46 9.79 15.15
CA SER A 176 -4.83 9.68 16.45
C SER A 176 -3.33 9.40 16.30
N LEU A 177 -2.52 10.30 16.81
CA LEU A 177 -1.07 10.17 16.88
C LEU A 177 -0.63 10.12 18.33
N ASP A 178 0.56 9.56 18.60
CA ASP A 178 1.19 9.62 19.90
C ASP A 178 1.75 11.03 20.13
N GLY A 179 1.22 11.74 21.11
CA GLY A 179 1.63 13.10 21.43
C GLY A 179 0.69 13.78 22.41
N ASN A 180 1.06 14.99 22.80
CA ASN A 180 0.31 15.83 23.77
C ASN A 180 -0.26 17.11 23.13
N ILE A 181 -0.17 17.25 21.81
CA ILE A 181 -0.68 18.39 21.05
C ILE A 181 -1.84 17.92 20.19
N GLY A 182 -2.99 18.58 20.31
CA GLY A 182 -4.14 18.38 19.42
C GLY A 182 -4.27 19.55 18.44
N CYS A 183 -4.44 19.24 17.16
CA CYS A 183 -4.69 20.22 16.12
C CYS A 183 -6.07 20.01 15.51
N MET A 184 -6.83 21.07 15.33
CA MET A 184 -8.09 21.06 14.58
C MET A 184 -8.05 22.12 13.50
N VAL A 185 -8.28 21.72 12.27
CA VAL A 185 -8.17 22.59 11.10
C VAL A 185 -9.32 22.36 10.14
N ASN A 186 -9.68 23.38 9.39
CA ASN A 186 -10.67 23.28 8.34
C ASN A 186 -9.96 23.06 6.98
N GLY A 187 -9.63 21.80 6.70
CA GLY A 187 -9.01 21.37 5.45
C GLY A 187 -7.55 20.90 5.57
N ALA A 188 -7.22 19.89 4.78
CA ALA A 188 -5.93 19.20 4.82
C ALA A 188 -4.71 20.12 4.51
N GLY A 189 -4.89 21.11 3.64
CA GLY A 189 -3.83 22.06 3.31
C GLY A 189 -3.37 22.89 4.50
N LEU A 190 -4.31 23.30 5.37
CA LEU A 190 -4.00 24.03 6.59
C LEU A 190 -3.32 23.11 7.64
N ALA A 191 -3.74 21.85 7.74
CA ALA A 191 -3.10 20.86 8.61
C ALA A 191 -1.63 20.64 8.23
N ILE A 192 -1.36 20.49 6.94
CA ILE A 192 0.01 20.32 6.41
C ILE A 192 0.85 21.57 6.73
N CYS A 193 0.31 22.77 6.52
CA CYS A 193 1.01 24.01 6.82
C CYS A 193 1.39 24.11 8.32
N LEU A 194 0.49 23.72 9.23
CA LEU A 194 0.76 23.71 10.68
C LEU A 194 1.83 22.67 11.06
N LEU A 195 1.82 21.50 10.44
CA LEU A 195 2.83 20.46 10.67
C LEU A 195 4.21 20.93 10.24
N TYR A 196 4.34 21.51 9.06
CA TYR A 196 5.63 22.04 8.57
C TYR A 196 6.16 23.22 9.41
N THR A 197 5.28 24.07 9.93
CA THR A 197 5.71 25.18 10.78
C THR A 197 6.11 24.72 12.18
N SER A 198 5.51 23.66 12.72
CA SER A 198 5.92 23.08 13.99
C SER A 198 7.25 22.32 13.88
N ASP A 199 7.48 21.62 12.77
CA ASP A 199 8.74 20.89 12.49
C ASP A 199 9.92 21.88 12.33
N ALA A 200 9.68 23.00 11.64
CA ALA A 200 10.67 24.08 11.51
C ALA A 200 11.01 24.78 12.85
N ALA A 201 10.13 24.72 13.85
CA ALA A 201 10.41 25.25 15.18
C ALA A 201 11.28 24.30 16.01
N ASP A 202 11.24 23.00 15.76
CA ASP A 202 12.09 22.01 16.41
C ASP A 202 13.52 21.98 15.82
N GLU A 203 13.72 22.45 14.58
CA GLU A 203 15.03 22.55 13.94
C GLU A 203 15.87 23.76 14.41
N GLY A 204 15.59 24.31 15.58
CA GLY A 204 16.51 25.16 16.35
C GLY A 204 17.22 26.27 15.56
N LEU A 205 16.51 27.00 14.73
CA LEU A 205 16.95 28.35 14.36
C LEU A 205 16.70 29.27 15.55
N GLY A 206 17.64 29.26 16.49
CA GLY A 206 17.70 30.20 17.58
C GLY A 206 17.73 31.62 16.99
N VAL A 207 16.59 32.28 16.98
CA VAL A 207 16.56 33.74 16.87
C VAL A 207 17.01 34.24 18.22
N ASP A 208 18.27 34.61 18.27
CA ASP A 208 18.83 35.36 19.41
C ASP A 208 18.12 36.75 19.38
N LEU A 209 17.11 36.91 20.21
CA LEU A 209 16.51 38.20 20.46
C LEU A 209 17.39 38.90 21.51
N GLY A 210 18.42 39.59 21.02
CA GLY A 210 19.27 40.49 21.83
C GLY A 210 18.48 41.63 22.50
#